data_90d33f865c7b0206bf801994bfd3b161
#
_entry.id   90d33f865c7b0206bf801994bfd3b161
#
_cell.length_a   1.000
_cell.length_b   1.000
_cell.length_c   1.000
_cell.angle_alpha   90.00
_cell.angle_beta   90.00
_cell.angle_gamma   90.00
#
_symmetry.space_group_name_H-M   'P 1'
#
loop_
_entity.id
_entity.type
_entity.pdbx_description
1 polymer ?
#
loop_
_entity_poly.entity_id
_entity_poly.type
_entity_poly.pdbx_seq_one_letter_code
_entity_poly.pdbx_strand_id
1 'polypeptide(L)'
;MLLASALVFAAMVMPEAQAAVAVDVNASCTLNFQVETTTFDELDNISIPVNIYKVADIDVSGNYTAVDVFDDESLDLSSVSEGNAAEWEARAAAASVLAEGTEPTTTATITGGEAKVSNMNTGLYLVEAQDANSPYYTYSFSPYLISLPDNAYYKVDGATDDWIYNVTVGLKPEQTVRYGSLEIVKNLLVMNTIMGNDATFVFAVNVDEYPCDGTTDYTRYASVTYQELAAGAAETLVNNIPAGSTVTVSEVYTGSGYECLTGEQTQIIVADGEENAPVSVTFENTSDNTWNGGSGIENTFIADENGAFGDVDVTPSQKQN
;
A
#
# COMPACT_ATOMS: atom_id res chain seq x y z
N MET A 1 1.69 -11.23 -10.88
CA MET A 1 2.84 -12.12 -11.18
C MET A 1 4.09 -11.27 -11.08
N LEU A 2 4.68 -11.25 -9.87
CA LEU A 2 5.83 -10.40 -9.56
C LEU A 2 7.05 -10.89 -10.33
N LEU A 3 7.62 -10.04 -11.17
CA LEU A 3 8.98 -10.22 -11.69
C LEU A 3 9.95 -9.51 -10.73
N ALA A 4 10.49 -10.27 -9.79
CA ALA A 4 11.68 -9.85 -9.06
C ALA A 4 12.88 -9.95 -10.03
N SER A 5 13.40 -8.81 -10.47
CA SER A 5 14.67 -8.79 -11.19
C SER A 5 15.82 -8.96 -10.20
N ALA A 6 16.23 -10.21 -10.00
CA ALA A 6 17.45 -10.51 -9.25
C ALA A 6 18.66 -10.00 -10.04
N LEU A 7 19.41 -9.08 -9.47
CA LEU A 7 20.78 -8.81 -9.92
C LEU A 7 21.64 -10.03 -9.59
N VAL A 8 22.02 -10.78 -10.63
CA VAL A 8 22.93 -11.91 -10.50
C VAL A 8 24.36 -11.36 -10.40
N PHE A 9 24.96 -11.46 -9.22
CA PHE A 9 26.40 -11.30 -9.05
C PHE A 9 27.10 -12.57 -9.54
N ALA A 10 27.83 -12.46 -10.65
CA ALA A 10 28.69 -13.53 -11.14
C ALA A 10 30.02 -13.48 -10.37
N ALA A 11 30.33 -14.57 -9.66
CA ALA A 11 31.66 -14.73 -9.08
C ALA A 11 32.72 -14.85 -10.18
N MET A 12 33.66 -13.91 -10.24
CA MET A 12 34.81 -13.98 -11.11
C MET A 12 36.07 -14.35 -10.34
N VAL A 13 36.88 -15.19 -11.00
CA VAL A 13 38.19 -15.67 -10.56
C VAL A 13 39.19 -14.51 -10.55
N MET A 14 39.91 -14.35 -9.43
CA MET A 14 40.86 -13.29 -9.17
C MET A 14 42.04 -13.31 -10.14
N PRO A 15 42.41 -12.19 -10.79
CA PRO A 15 43.78 -11.96 -11.23
C PRO A 15 44.64 -11.37 -10.10
N GLU A 16 45.96 -11.57 -10.23
CA GLU A 16 47.00 -11.31 -9.24
C GLU A 16 46.92 -9.94 -8.55
N ALA A 17 47.22 -9.95 -7.24
CA ALA A 17 47.13 -8.85 -6.30
C ALA A 17 47.82 -7.56 -6.79
N GLN A 18 47.03 -6.60 -7.24
CA GLN A 18 47.41 -5.18 -7.19
C GLN A 18 47.23 -4.72 -5.73
N ALA A 19 48.16 -3.91 -5.23
CA ALA A 19 48.03 -3.39 -3.87
C ALA A 19 46.72 -2.61 -3.74
N ALA A 20 45.82 -3.10 -2.90
CA ALA A 20 44.52 -2.46 -2.67
C ALA A 20 44.75 -0.99 -2.24
N VAL A 21 44.02 -0.06 -2.86
CA VAL A 21 44.07 1.34 -2.47
C VAL A 21 43.48 1.46 -1.04
N ALA A 22 44.26 2.08 -0.15
CA ALA A 22 43.83 2.25 1.25
C ALA A 22 42.63 3.20 1.34
N VAL A 23 41.70 2.92 2.26
CA VAL A 23 40.59 3.83 2.57
C VAL A 23 41.14 5.09 3.24
N ASP A 24 40.75 6.29 2.75
CA ASP A 24 40.97 7.52 3.50
C ASP A 24 39.85 7.65 4.56
N VAL A 25 40.12 7.15 5.73
CA VAL A 25 39.17 7.13 6.86
C VAL A 25 38.78 8.53 7.37
N ASN A 26 39.50 9.57 6.95
CA ASN A 26 39.20 10.94 7.32
C ASN A 26 38.43 11.70 6.22
N ALA A 27 38.19 11.07 5.09
CA ALA A 27 37.44 11.69 4.00
C ALA A 27 35.97 11.85 4.38
N SER A 28 35.37 12.91 3.84
CA SER A 28 33.92 13.12 3.95
C SER A 28 33.20 12.39 2.82
N CYS A 29 32.18 11.62 3.17
CA CYS A 29 31.35 10.90 2.23
C CYS A 29 30.03 11.64 1.94
N THR A 30 29.45 11.32 0.78
CA THR A 30 28.11 11.75 0.39
C THR A 30 27.31 10.52 0.01
N LEU A 31 26.09 10.41 0.55
CA LEU A 31 25.11 9.39 0.18
C LEU A 31 23.98 10.06 -0.59
N ASN A 32 23.77 9.62 -1.83
CA ASN A 32 22.65 10.05 -2.65
C ASN A 32 21.65 8.91 -2.76
N PHE A 33 20.39 9.24 -2.64
CA PHE A 33 19.27 8.36 -2.90
C PHE A 33 18.72 8.67 -4.29
N GLN A 34 18.48 7.62 -5.08
CA GLN A 34 17.80 7.73 -6.36
C GLN A 34 16.84 6.54 -6.48
N VAL A 35 15.56 6.82 -6.28
CA VAL A 35 14.51 5.81 -6.34
C VAL A 35 14.09 5.63 -7.78
N GLU A 36 13.91 4.37 -8.21
CA GLU A 36 13.41 4.07 -9.54
C GLU A 36 11.89 4.32 -9.54
N THR A 37 11.44 5.30 -10.34
CA THR A 37 10.06 5.77 -10.39
C THR A 37 9.33 5.35 -11.67
N THR A 38 10.00 4.75 -12.65
CA THR A 38 9.36 4.35 -13.91
C THR A 38 8.38 3.20 -13.76
N THR A 39 8.58 2.35 -12.73
CA THR A 39 7.67 1.25 -12.37
C THR A 39 6.64 1.67 -11.34
N PHE A 40 7.00 2.65 -10.48
CA PHE A 40 6.20 3.15 -9.37
C PHE A 40 6.16 4.68 -9.44
N ASP A 41 5.45 5.20 -10.43
CA ASP A 41 5.38 6.63 -10.74
C ASP A 41 4.80 7.49 -9.60
N GLU A 42 4.02 6.89 -8.71
CA GLU A 42 3.51 7.57 -7.53
C GLU A 42 4.59 7.96 -6.52
N LEU A 43 5.76 7.26 -6.53
CA LEU A 43 6.88 7.57 -5.64
C LEU A 43 7.47 8.97 -5.89
N ASP A 44 7.27 9.53 -7.08
CA ASP A 44 7.66 10.92 -7.39
C ASP A 44 6.83 11.95 -6.59
N ASN A 45 5.64 11.56 -6.14
CA ASN A 45 4.67 12.48 -5.53
C ASN A 45 4.55 12.32 -4.01
N ILE A 46 5.27 11.35 -3.43
CA ILE A 46 5.25 11.10 -1.99
C ILE A 46 6.61 11.40 -1.36
N SER A 47 6.59 11.62 -0.05
CA SER A 47 7.80 11.82 0.75
C SER A 47 8.12 10.55 1.51
N ILE A 48 9.37 10.06 1.39
CA ILE A 48 9.83 8.84 2.04
C ILE A 48 10.87 9.23 3.11
N PRO A 49 10.52 9.17 4.40
CA PRO A 49 11.49 9.38 5.47
C PRO A 49 12.50 8.23 5.52
N VAL A 50 13.76 8.54 5.74
CA VAL A 50 14.83 7.55 5.84
C VAL A 50 15.64 7.78 7.09
N ASN A 51 15.78 6.75 7.92
CA ASN A 51 16.69 6.72 9.05
C ASN A 51 18.00 6.08 8.62
N ILE A 52 19.12 6.63 9.08
CA ILE A 52 20.46 6.17 8.75
C ILE A 52 21.25 6.01 10.04
N TYR A 53 21.71 4.79 10.30
CA TYR A 53 22.45 4.47 11.53
C TYR A 53 23.87 4.05 11.16
N LYS A 54 24.87 4.60 11.87
CA LYS A 54 26.24 4.11 11.74
C LYS A 54 26.38 2.79 12.50
N VAL A 55 26.64 1.71 11.76
CA VAL A 55 26.73 0.36 12.30
C VAL A 55 28.17 -0.02 12.66
N ALA A 56 29.13 0.44 11.87
CA ALA A 56 30.53 0.14 12.13
C ALA A 56 31.48 1.24 11.62
N ASP A 57 32.62 1.36 12.27
CA ASP A 57 33.78 2.04 11.73
C ASP A 57 34.47 1.20 10.66
N ILE A 58 35.11 1.86 9.69
CA ILE A 58 35.94 1.21 8.66
C ILE A 58 37.41 1.59 8.87
N ASP A 59 38.31 0.62 8.76
CA ASP A 59 39.75 0.88 8.84
C ASP A 59 40.35 1.17 7.45
N VAL A 60 41.64 1.48 7.41
CA VAL A 60 42.40 1.77 6.16
C VAL A 60 42.45 0.57 5.22
N SER A 61 42.21 -0.63 5.71
CA SER A 61 42.19 -1.88 4.95
C SER A 61 40.81 -2.29 4.48
N GLY A 62 39.76 -1.55 4.88
CA GLY A 62 38.36 -1.86 4.54
C GLY A 62 37.67 -2.82 5.53
N ASN A 63 38.28 -3.11 6.69
CA ASN A 63 37.62 -3.96 7.71
C ASN A 63 36.66 -3.12 8.55
N TYR A 64 35.61 -3.75 9.04
CA TYR A 64 34.60 -3.12 9.88
C TYR A 64 34.75 -3.51 11.34
N THR A 65 34.55 -2.53 12.22
CA THR A 65 34.43 -2.72 13.67
C THR A 65 33.10 -2.13 14.11
N ALA A 66 32.17 -2.98 14.58
CA ALA A 66 30.86 -2.58 15.04
C ALA A 66 30.94 -1.53 16.16
N VAL A 67 29.96 -0.64 16.22
CA VAL A 67 29.89 0.46 17.21
C VAL A 67 28.58 0.41 18.00
N ASP A 68 28.65 0.90 19.23
CA ASP A 68 27.50 1.08 20.13
C ASP A 68 26.63 -0.18 20.25
N VAL A 69 25.31 -0.05 20.00
CA VAL A 69 24.34 -1.14 20.09
C VAL A 69 24.56 -2.24 19.03
N PHE A 70 25.32 -1.96 18.00
CA PHE A 70 25.63 -2.89 16.91
C PHE A 70 26.79 -3.82 17.19
N ASP A 71 27.54 -3.61 18.31
CA ASP A 71 28.56 -4.55 18.80
C ASP A 71 27.88 -5.71 19.56
N ASP A 72 27.17 -6.53 18.79
CA ASP A 72 26.35 -7.64 19.28
C ASP A 72 26.66 -8.93 18.49
N GLU A 73 26.58 -10.08 19.17
CA GLU A 73 26.83 -11.39 18.56
C GLU A 73 25.89 -11.76 17.42
N SER A 74 24.71 -11.14 17.36
CA SER A 74 23.75 -11.34 16.26
C SER A 74 24.18 -10.68 14.95
N LEU A 75 25.16 -9.76 14.98
CA LEU A 75 25.66 -9.03 13.82
C LEU A 75 27.13 -9.35 13.55
N ASP A 76 27.39 -10.42 12.80
CA ASP A 76 28.76 -10.80 12.40
C ASP A 76 29.23 -9.99 11.18
N LEU A 77 30.16 -9.06 11.41
CA LEU A 77 30.82 -8.26 10.37
C LEU A 77 32.22 -8.77 9.99
N SER A 78 32.68 -9.90 10.52
CA SER A 78 34.05 -10.40 10.32
C SER A 78 34.31 -10.95 8.91
N SER A 79 33.28 -11.33 8.16
CA SER A 79 33.36 -11.95 6.85
C SER A 79 32.56 -11.21 5.77
N VAL A 80 32.38 -9.89 5.91
CA VAL A 80 31.56 -9.09 4.99
C VAL A 80 32.10 -9.02 3.56
N SER A 81 33.40 -9.16 3.37
CA SER A 81 34.02 -9.13 2.03
C SER A 81 33.70 -10.36 1.17
N GLU A 82 33.27 -11.45 1.80
CA GLU A 82 32.95 -12.73 1.15
C GLU A 82 31.44 -13.00 1.10
N GLY A 83 30.62 -12.10 1.67
CA GLY A 83 29.17 -12.27 1.81
C GLY A 83 28.44 -12.19 0.46
N ASN A 84 27.46 -13.08 0.25
CA ASN A 84 26.51 -12.99 -0.85
C ASN A 84 25.31 -12.08 -0.50
N ALA A 85 24.43 -11.82 -1.48
CA ALA A 85 23.27 -10.93 -1.27
C ALA A 85 22.38 -11.36 -0.08
N ALA A 86 22.12 -12.66 0.09
CA ALA A 86 21.27 -13.16 1.17
C ALA A 86 21.91 -12.96 2.56
N GLU A 87 23.23 -13.07 2.65
CA GLU A 87 23.97 -12.79 3.89
C GLU A 87 23.95 -11.31 4.24
N TRP A 88 24.07 -10.43 3.24
CA TRP A 88 23.94 -8.99 3.43
C TRP A 88 22.51 -8.59 3.87
N GLU A 89 21.50 -9.21 3.28
CA GLU A 89 20.11 -9.01 3.71
C GLU A 89 19.88 -9.48 5.15
N ALA A 90 20.43 -10.64 5.53
CA ALA A 90 20.34 -11.14 6.90
C ALA A 90 21.05 -10.22 7.91
N ARG A 91 22.24 -9.68 7.57
CA ARG A 91 22.94 -8.69 8.40
C ARG A 91 22.17 -7.39 8.52
N ALA A 92 21.58 -6.90 7.42
CA ALA A 92 20.75 -5.72 7.45
C ALA A 92 19.51 -5.90 8.36
N ALA A 93 18.87 -7.06 8.28
CA ALA A 93 17.75 -7.40 9.17
C ALA A 93 18.16 -7.48 10.65
N ALA A 94 19.33 -8.09 10.95
CA ALA A 94 19.86 -8.11 12.30
C ALA A 94 20.19 -6.69 12.83
N ALA A 95 20.84 -5.87 12.00
CA ALA A 95 21.13 -4.48 12.34
C ALA A 95 19.84 -3.65 12.58
N SER A 96 18.79 -3.89 11.79
CA SER A 96 17.49 -3.24 11.95
C SER A 96 16.86 -3.56 13.31
N VAL A 97 16.92 -4.81 13.76
CA VAL A 97 16.44 -5.20 15.11
C VAL A 97 17.24 -4.51 16.21
N LEU A 98 18.58 -4.40 16.06
CA LEU A 98 19.43 -3.71 17.04
C LEU A 98 19.20 -2.19 17.07
N ALA A 99 18.77 -1.61 15.95
CA ALA A 99 18.46 -0.19 15.82
C ALA A 99 17.13 0.19 16.51
N GLU A 100 16.26 -0.76 16.81
CA GLU A 100 14.97 -0.47 17.44
C GLU A 100 15.10 0.33 18.73
N GLY A 101 14.43 1.48 18.79
CA GLY A 101 14.46 2.36 19.95
C GLY A 101 15.73 3.20 20.09
N THR A 102 16.65 3.15 19.12
CA THR A 102 17.84 4.02 19.09
C THR A 102 17.61 5.23 18.18
N GLU A 103 18.30 6.34 18.48
CA GLU A 103 18.26 7.52 17.60
C GLU A 103 19.14 7.30 16.37
N PRO A 104 18.65 7.63 15.16
CA PRO A 104 19.45 7.53 13.95
C PRO A 104 20.64 8.51 13.99
N THR A 105 21.77 8.08 13.43
CA THR A 105 22.95 8.95 13.26
C THR A 105 22.63 10.19 12.43
N THR A 106 21.78 10.02 11.41
CA THR A 106 21.23 11.09 10.58
C THR A 106 19.95 10.63 9.91
N THR A 107 19.18 11.57 9.39
CA THR A 107 17.95 11.30 8.66
C THR A 107 17.98 11.97 7.29
N ALA A 108 17.17 11.45 6.37
CA ALA A 108 16.91 12.08 5.08
C ALA A 108 15.40 12.00 4.79
N THR A 109 14.93 12.80 3.84
CA THR A 109 13.60 12.65 3.25
C THR A 109 13.76 12.65 1.75
N ILE A 110 13.35 11.55 1.11
CA ILE A 110 13.35 11.44 -0.35
C ILE A 110 12.08 12.12 -0.85
N THR A 111 12.23 13.04 -1.80
CA THR A 111 11.14 13.77 -2.45
C THR A 111 11.42 13.85 -3.94
N GLY A 112 10.43 13.59 -4.79
CA GLY A 112 10.66 13.51 -6.23
C GLY A 112 11.68 12.41 -6.61
N GLY A 113 11.68 11.31 -5.85
CA GLY A 113 12.59 10.20 -6.07
C GLY A 113 14.05 10.43 -5.65
N GLU A 114 14.41 11.58 -5.10
CA GLU A 114 15.81 11.93 -4.81
C GLU A 114 16.00 12.49 -3.39
N ALA A 115 17.16 12.19 -2.80
CA ALA A 115 17.67 12.86 -1.60
C ALA A 115 19.20 12.80 -1.57
N LYS A 116 19.82 13.69 -0.76
CA LYS A 116 21.26 13.77 -0.59
C LYS A 116 21.62 14.05 0.85
N VAL A 117 22.52 13.22 1.40
CA VAL A 117 23.14 13.43 2.71
C VAL A 117 24.65 13.63 2.50
N SER A 118 25.13 14.80 2.89
CA SER A 118 26.55 15.19 2.74
C SER A 118 27.27 15.23 4.10
N ASN A 119 28.60 15.24 4.05
CA ASN A 119 29.45 15.32 5.23
C ASN A 119 29.30 14.12 6.19
N MET A 120 29.06 12.94 5.64
CA MET A 120 29.05 11.71 6.42
C MET A 120 30.48 11.23 6.68
N ASN A 121 30.72 10.70 7.86
CA ASN A 121 31.98 10.01 8.16
C ASN A 121 32.05 8.68 7.40
N THR A 122 33.25 8.14 7.25
CA THR A 122 33.44 6.80 6.72
C THR A 122 32.90 5.73 7.71
N GLY A 123 32.41 4.61 7.18
CA GLY A 123 31.89 3.51 7.99
C GLY A 123 30.85 2.67 7.23
N LEU A 124 30.29 1.70 7.92
CA LEU A 124 29.14 0.92 7.47
C LEU A 124 27.86 1.52 8.05
N TYR A 125 26.85 1.68 7.24
CA TYR A 125 25.59 2.30 7.63
C TYR A 125 24.41 1.40 7.30
N LEU A 126 23.47 1.30 8.23
CA LEU A 126 22.14 0.78 8.00
C LEU A 126 21.26 1.90 7.45
N VAL A 127 20.55 1.62 6.38
CA VAL A 127 19.56 2.50 5.77
C VAL A 127 18.19 1.88 5.93
N GLU A 128 17.29 2.60 6.59
CA GLU A 128 15.90 2.21 6.82
C GLU A 128 14.96 3.28 6.28
N ALA A 129 14.39 3.04 5.11
CA ALA A 129 13.29 3.86 4.63
C ALA A 129 11.99 3.44 5.34
N GLN A 130 11.24 4.43 5.78
CA GLN A 130 9.96 4.22 6.45
C GLN A 130 8.86 3.99 5.44
N ASP A 131 7.83 3.23 5.82
CA ASP A 131 6.64 3.05 4.99
C ASP A 131 6.06 4.40 4.58
N ALA A 132 5.63 4.49 3.34
CA ALA A 132 5.05 5.69 2.77
C ALA A 132 3.77 5.38 2.00
N ASN A 133 2.76 6.23 2.14
CA ASN A 133 1.47 6.05 1.50
C ASN A 133 1.32 6.98 0.30
N SER A 134 0.91 6.42 -0.82
CA SER A 134 0.23 7.15 -1.89
C SER A 134 -1.29 7.11 -1.65
N PRO A 135 -2.10 7.80 -2.45
CA PRO A 135 -3.56 7.66 -2.35
C PRO A 135 -4.06 6.23 -2.52
N TYR A 136 -3.33 5.37 -3.27
CA TYR A 136 -3.80 4.05 -3.69
C TYR A 136 -3.00 2.89 -3.12
N TYR A 137 -1.74 3.11 -2.73
CA TYR A 137 -0.83 2.07 -2.26
C TYR A 137 -0.08 2.49 -1.00
N THR A 138 0.28 1.50 -0.21
CA THR A 138 1.33 1.59 0.80
C THR A 138 2.60 1.01 0.20
N TYR A 139 3.69 1.74 0.31
CA TYR A 139 5.03 1.31 -0.07
C TYR A 139 5.82 0.98 1.18
N SER A 140 6.39 -0.21 1.22
CA SER A 140 7.35 -0.63 2.23
C SER A 140 8.71 -0.87 1.60
N PHE A 141 9.77 -0.83 2.39
CA PHE A 141 11.14 -0.87 1.90
C PHE A 141 11.97 -1.80 2.76
N SER A 142 12.69 -2.72 2.14
CA SER A 142 13.63 -3.57 2.87
C SER A 142 14.85 -2.77 3.34
N PRO A 143 15.27 -2.89 4.61
CA PRO A 143 16.49 -2.26 5.10
C PRO A 143 17.71 -2.84 4.40
N TYR A 144 18.78 -2.07 4.28
CA TYR A 144 20.04 -2.54 3.74
C TYR A 144 21.25 -1.86 4.37
N LEU A 145 22.40 -2.52 4.26
CA LEU A 145 23.68 -1.98 4.69
C LEU A 145 24.43 -1.38 3.49
N ILE A 146 25.07 -0.24 3.71
CA ILE A 146 25.90 0.45 2.72
C ILE A 146 27.24 0.89 3.32
N SER A 147 28.33 0.64 2.62
CA SER A 147 29.64 1.16 2.98
C SER A 147 29.84 2.58 2.44
N LEU A 148 30.39 3.42 3.27
CA LEU A 148 30.87 4.75 2.93
C LEU A 148 32.36 4.87 3.32
N PRO A 149 33.32 4.88 2.38
CA PRO A 149 33.15 4.79 0.94
C PRO A 149 32.75 3.39 0.48
N ASP A 150 32.20 3.31 -0.72
CA ASP A 150 31.92 2.07 -1.41
C ASP A 150 33.11 1.68 -2.32
N ASN A 151 33.25 0.40 -2.67
CA ASN A 151 34.29 -0.07 -3.55
C ASN A 151 33.85 -0.10 -5.01
N ALA A 152 34.64 0.51 -5.89
CA ALA A 152 34.36 0.56 -7.35
C ALA A 152 34.52 -0.80 -8.04
N TYR A 153 35.16 -1.78 -7.43
CA TYR A 153 35.49 -3.08 -8.04
C TYR A 153 34.29 -3.78 -8.72
N TYR A 154 33.11 -3.65 -8.13
CA TYR A 154 31.89 -4.29 -8.65
C TYR A 154 31.02 -3.36 -9.55
N LYS A 155 31.41 -2.09 -9.73
CA LYS A 155 30.55 -1.11 -10.41
C LYS A 155 30.98 -0.76 -11.84
N VAL A 156 32.23 -1.08 -12.22
CA VAL A 156 32.79 -0.70 -13.53
C VAL A 156 33.49 -1.89 -14.16
N ASP A 157 33.12 -2.24 -15.38
CA ASP A 157 33.84 -3.25 -16.19
C ASP A 157 35.30 -2.79 -16.40
N GLY A 158 36.24 -3.54 -15.84
CA GLY A 158 37.68 -3.19 -15.90
C GLY A 158 38.16 -2.42 -14.67
N ALA A 159 37.53 -2.62 -13.57
CA ALA A 159 37.61 -1.98 -12.29
C ALA A 159 38.99 -1.56 -11.82
N THR A 160 39.07 -0.35 -11.33
CA THR A 160 40.10 0.10 -10.39
C THR A 160 39.63 -0.25 -8.97
N ASP A 161 40.58 -0.61 -8.08
CA ASP A 161 40.29 -0.80 -6.63
C ASP A 161 40.07 0.54 -5.91
N ASP A 162 39.48 1.51 -6.62
CA ASP A 162 39.24 2.86 -6.07
C ASP A 162 38.05 2.90 -5.15
N TRP A 163 38.16 3.67 -4.08
CA TRP A 163 37.08 3.93 -3.15
C TRP A 163 36.22 5.10 -3.63
N ILE A 164 34.90 4.90 -3.63
CA ILE A 164 33.90 5.89 -4.06
C ILE A 164 33.32 6.56 -2.82
N TYR A 165 33.63 7.84 -2.60
CA TYR A 165 33.15 8.64 -1.47
C TYR A 165 31.84 9.37 -1.75
N ASN A 166 31.39 9.39 -3.00
CA ASN A 166 30.10 9.92 -3.43
C ASN A 166 29.23 8.73 -3.92
N VAL A 167 28.53 8.11 -3.01
CA VAL A 167 27.78 6.87 -3.23
C VAL A 167 26.34 7.18 -3.61
N THR A 168 25.83 6.49 -4.62
CA THR A 168 24.40 6.55 -5.01
C THR A 168 23.76 5.19 -4.80
N VAL A 169 22.60 5.17 -4.14
CA VAL A 169 21.84 3.98 -3.83
C VAL A 169 20.38 4.15 -4.24
N GLY A 170 19.70 3.03 -4.53
CA GLY A 170 18.27 2.97 -4.75
C GLY A 170 17.54 2.43 -3.53
N LEU A 171 16.22 2.54 -3.53
CA LEU A 171 15.34 1.78 -2.66
C LEU A 171 14.70 0.62 -3.44
N LYS A 172 14.32 -0.43 -2.72
CA LYS A 172 13.56 -1.55 -3.28
C LYS A 172 12.14 -1.49 -2.70
N PRO A 173 11.20 -0.79 -3.37
CA PRO A 173 9.83 -0.69 -2.89
C PRO A 173 9.07 -1.99 -3.10
N GLU A 174 8.27 -2.36 -2.11
CA GLU A 174 7.18 -3.31 -2.22
C GLU A 174 5.86 -2.54 -2.09
N GLN A 175 4.89 -2.88 -2.94
CA GLN A 175 3.64 -2.16 -3.09
C GLN A 175 2.49 -3.02 -2.60
N THR A 176 1.66 -2.47 -1.72
CA THR A 176 0.43 -3.10 -1.23
C THR A 176 -0.76 -2.18 -1.48
N VAL A 177 -1.84 -2.72 -2.05
CA VAL A 177 -3.07 -1.96 -2.33
C VAL A 177 -3.69 -1.48 -1.02
N ARG A 178 -4.09 -0.22 -0.98
CA ARG A 178 -4.91 0.36 0.08
C ARG A 178 -6.38 0.17 -0.26
N TYR A 179 -7.19 0.04 0.77
CA TYR A 179 -8.64 -0.15 0.63
C TYR A 179 -9.40 0.97 1.33
N GLY A 180 -10.59 1.22 0.85
CA GLY A 180 -11.53 2.16 1.44
C GLY A 180 -12.93 1.57 1.51
N SER A 181 -13.86 2.41 2.00
CA SER A 181 -15.25 2.04 2.25
C SER A 181 -16.20 3.05 1.60
N LEU A 182 -17.35 2.54 1.15
CA LEU A 182 -18.46 3.33 0.65
C LEU A 182 -19.62 3.27 1.65
N GLU A 183 -20.09 4.42 2.11
CA GLU A 183 -21.29 4.56 2.89
C GLU A 183 -22.48 4.86 1.98
N ILE A 184 -23.54 4.07 2.09
CA ILE A 184 -24.81 4.33 1.40
C ILE A 184 -25.80 4.81 2.45
N VAL A 185 -26.14 6.08 2.39
CA VAL A 185 -27.16 6.71 3.24
C VAL A 185 -28.51 6.61 2.53
N LYS A 186 -29.44 5.93 3.14
CA LYS A 186 -30.82 5.88 2.68
C LYS A 186 -31.68 6.83 3.51
N ASN A 187 -32.35 7.76 2.83
CA ASN A 187 -33.29 8.69 3.45
C ASN A 187 -34.71 8.38 2.98
N LEU A 188 -35.50 7.81 3.87
CA LEU A 188 -36.92 7.54 3.63
C LEU A 188 -37.76 8.72 4.10
N LEU A 189 -38.26 9.51 3.16
CA LEU A 189 -39.00 10.75 3.45
C LEU A 189 -40.40 10.47 4.05
N VAL A 190 -41.10 9.50 3.47
CA VAL A 190 -42.44 9.12 3.89
C VAL A 190 -42.55 7.61 3.89
N MET A 191 -42.90 7.06 5.05
CA MET A 191 -43.18 5.64 5.21
C MET A 191 -44.56 5.26 4.64
N ASN A 192 -44.63 4.15 3.88
CA ASN A 192 -45.93 3.63 3.40
C ASN A 192 -46.62 2.85 4.52
N THR A 193 -47.57 3.52 5.19
CA THR A 193 -48.32 2.92 6.30
C THR A 193 -49.39 1.94 5.86
N ILE A 194 -49.72 1.89 4.58
CA ILE A 194 -50.76 0.99 4.03
C ILE A 194 -50.21 -0.43 3.91
N MET A 195 -48.93 -0.58 3.53
CA MET A 195 -48.27 -1.88 3.41
C MET A 195 -47.86 -2.46 4.77
N GLY A 196 -47.76 -1.62 5.78
CA GLY A 196 -47.55 -1.90 7.20
C GLY A 196 -46.53 -3.00 7.47
N ASN A 197 -45.28 -2.74 7.49
CA ASN A 197 -44.17 -3.58 7.99
C ASN A 197 -42.82 -2.99 7.56
N ASP A 198 -41.81 -3.78 7.60
CA ASP A 198 -40.45 -3.40 7.21
C ASP A 198 -40.36 -3.02 5.73
N ALA A 199 -39.58 -1.99 5.43
CA ALA A 199 -39.27 -1.58 4.08
C ALA A 199 -37.79 -1.82 3.78
N THR A 200 -37.50 -2.64 2.78
CA THR A 200 -36.13 -2.95 2.35
C THR A 200 -35.83 -2.34 0.99
N PHE A 201 -34.65 -1.75 0.89
CA PHE A 201 -34.11 -1.12 -0.31
C PHE A 201 -32.79 -1.82 -0.65
N VAL A 202 -32.57 -2.11 -1.93
CA VAL A 202 -31.33 -2.81 -2.37
C VAL A 202 -30.59 -1.96 -3.38
N PHE A 203 -29.31 -1.85 -3.21
CA PHE A 203 -28.39 -1.09 -4.04
C PHE A 203 -27.41 -2.02 -4.76
N ALA A 204 -27.23 -1.81 -6.05
CA ALA A 204 -26.12 -2.34 -6.80
C ALA A 204 -24.96 -1.35 -6.75
N VAL A 205 -23.79 -1.81 -6.36
CA VAL A 205 -22.54 -1.06 -6.33
C VAL A 205 -21.65 -1.67 -7.40
N ASN A 206 -21.60 -1.02 -8.56
CA ASN A 206 -20.72 -1.40 -9.64
C ASN A 206 -19.36 -0.78 -9.36
N VAL A 207 -18.32 -1.58 -9.29
CA VAL A 207 -16.95 -1.18 -9.00
C VAL A 207 -16.12 -1.38 -10.25
N ASP A 208 -15.49 -0.32 -10.72
CA ASP A 208 -14.40 -0.32 -11.68
C ASP A 208 -13.11 -0.10 -10.87
N GLU A 209 -12.35 -1.18 -10.64
CA GLU A 209 -11.16 -1.14 -9.79
C GLU A 209 -10.07 -0.27 -10.41
N TYR A 210 -9.36 0.45 -9.55
CA TYR A 210 -8.17 1.17 -9.97
C TYR A 210 -7.13 0.20 -10.60
N PRO A 211 -6.58 0.50 -11.80
CA PRO A 211 -6.56 1.79 -12.52
C PRO A 211 -7.80 2.14 -13.39
N CYS A 212 -8.97 1.60 -13.16
CA CYS A 212 -10.24 1.95 -13.81
C CYS A 212 -10.21 1.79 -15.34
N ASP A 213 -9.73 0.63 -15.78
CA ASP A 213 -9.59 0.29 -17.20
C ASP A 213 -10.67 -0.72 -17.70
N GLY A 214 -11.63 -1.04 -16.84
CA GLY A 214 -12.73 -1.97 -17.13
C GLY A 214 -12.32 -3.44 -17.15
N THR A 215 -11.12 -3.80 -16.72
CA THR A 215 -10.64 -5.20 -16.73
C THR A 215 -10.98 -5.98 -15.47
N THR A 216 -11.25 -5.28 -14.37
CA THR A 216 -11.52 -5.84 -13.03
C THR A 216 -12.87 -5.41 -12.47
N ASP A 217 -13.84 -5.13 -13.35
CA ASP A 217 -15.16 -4.71 -12.95
C ASP A 217 -15.93 -5.82 -12.23
N TYR A 218 -16.62 -5.45 -11.17
CA TYR A 218 -17.53 -6.34 -10.45
C TYR A 218 -18.67 -5.56 -9.82
N THR A 219 -19.72 -6.28 -9.41
CA THR A 219 -20.87 -5.70 -8.72
C THR A 219 -21.00 -6.29 -7.33
N ARG A 220 -21.21 -5.45 -6.32
CA ARG A 220 -21.65 -5.83 -4.98
C ARG A 220 -23.07 -5.34 -4.74
N TYR A 221 -23.77 -5.99 -3.83
CA TYR A 221 -25.09 -5.57 -3.41
C TYR A 221 -25.09 -5.22 -1.93
N ALA A 222 -25.80 -4.14 -1.59
CA ALA A 222 -26.03 -3.72 -0.22
C ALA A 222 -27.50 -3.47 -0.01
N SER A 223 -27.97 -3.53 1.24
CA SER A 223 -29.36 -3.27 1.55
C SER A 223 -29.52 -2.46 2.82
N VAL A 224 -30.59 -1.67 2.87
CA VAL A 224 -31.05 -0.95 4.06
C VAL A 224 -32.48 -1.38 4.33
N THR A 225 -32.76 -1.73 5.58
CA THR A 225 -34.11 -2.13 6.01
C THR A 225 -34.59 -1.22 7.14
N TYR A 226 -35.75 -0.61 6.93
CA TYR A 226 -36.47 0.13 7.95
C TYR A 226 -37.44 -0.80 8.65
N GLN A 227 -37.40 -0.80 9.98
CA GLN A 227 -38.29 -1.58 10.81
C GLN A 227 -39.31 -0.67 11.52
N GLU A 228 -40.40 -1.23 11.92
CA GLU A 228 -41.39 -0.55 12.79
C GLU A 228 -41.98 0.77 12.25
N LEU A 229 -42.18 0.89 10.93
CA LEU A 229 -42.79 2.05 10.27
C LEU A 229 -42.07 3.38 10.55
N ALA A 230 -40.77 3.36 10.76
CA ALA A 230 -39.99 4.55 11.00
C ALA A 230 -39.42 5.13 9.65
N ALA A 231 -39.79 6.38 9.36
CA ALA A 231 -39.11 7.17 8.31
C ALA A 231 -37.81 7.82 8.85
N GLY A 232 -36.97 8.30 7.99
CA GLY A 232 -35.72 8.98 8.36
C GLY A 232 -34.52 8.46 7.59
N ALA A 233 -33.33 8.70 8.14
CA ALA A 233 -32.07 8.22 7.55
C ALA A 233 -31.66 6.88 8.18
N ALA A 234 -31.13 5.99 7.35
CA ALA A 234 -30.45 4.77 7.74
C ALA A 234 -29.27 4.55 6.77
N GLU A 235 -28.27 3.81 7.21
CA GLU A 235 -27.01 3.67 6.48
C GLU A 235 -26.57 2.21 6.38
N THR A 236 -25.77 1.91 5.36
CA THR A 236 -25.05 0.65 5.24
C THR A 236 -23.66 0.93 4.66
N LEU A 237 -22.68 0.09 5.02
CA LEU A 237 -21.30 0.26 4.64
C LEU A 237 -20.86 -0.90 3.74
N VAL A 238 -20.21 -0.56 2.62
CA VAL A 238 -19.56 -1.51 1.73
C VAL A 238 -18.05 -1.33 1.86
N ASN A 239 -17.39 -2.29 2.53
CA ASN A 239 -15.98 -2.23 2.88
C ASN A 239 -15.09 -2.92 1.83
N ASN A 240 -13.77 -2.76 1.96
CA ASN A 240 -12.76 -3.46 1.17
C ASN A 240 -12.93 -3.25 -0.33
N ILE A 241 -13.07 -1.99 -0.74
CA ILE A 241 -13.00 -1.57 -2.13
C ILE A 241 -11.60 -0.96 -2.34
N PRO A 242 -10.82 -1.36 -3.36
CA PRO A 242 -9.51 -0.77 -3.60
C PRO A 242 -9.60 0.76 -3.73
N ALA A 243 -8.71 1.48 -3.07
CA ALA A 243 -8.65 2.93 -3.16
C ALA A 243 -8.36 3.37 -4.61
N GLY A 244 -8.96 4.48 -5.03
CA GLY A 244 -8.91 4.94 -6.42
C GLY A 244 -9.94 4.32 -7.34
N SER A 245 -10.63 3.24 -6.93
CA SER A 245 -11.70 2.63 -7.72
C SER A 245 -12.86 3.60 -7.92
N THR A 246 -13.46 3.58 -9.09
CA THR A 246 -14.70 4.29 -9.37
C THR A 246 -15.88 3.39 -9.04
N VAL A 247 -16.75 3.84 -8.16
CA VAL A 247 -17.98 3.12 -7.82
C VAL A 247 -19.19 3.86 -8.36
N THR A 248 -20.08 3.11 -9.01
CA THR A 248 -21.37 3.61 -9.49
C THR A 248 -22.48 2.86 -8.75
N VAL A 249 -23.29 3.61 -8.00
CA VAL A 249 -24.33 3.07 -7.14
C VAL A 249 -25.69 3.38 -7.72
N SER A 250 -26.52 2.35 -7.85
CA SER A 250 -27.92 2.48 -8.27
C SER A 250 -28.83 1.70 -7.28
N GLU A 251 -30.00 2.27 -7.01
CA GLU A 251 -31.02 1.55 -6.27
C GLU A 251 -31.77 0.61 -7.22
N VAL A 252 -31.55 -0.70 -7.05
CA VAL A 252 -32.11 -1.75 -7.93
C VAL A 252 -33.44 -2.32 -7.40
N TYR A 253 -33.73 -2.08 -6.12
CA TYR A 253 -35.02 -2.42 -5.52
C TYR A 253 -35.46 -1.31 -4.57
N THR A 254 -36.54 -0.65 -4.93
CA THR A 254 -37.06 0.54 -4.26
C THR A 254 -38.00 0.23 -3.09
N GLY A 255 -38.23 -1.05 -2.79
CA GLY A 255 -39.31 -1.45 -1.87
C GLY A 255 -40.70 -1.42 -2.54
N SER A 256 -41.60 -2.27 -2.07
CA SER A 256 -43.00 -2.28 -2.56
C SER A 256 -43.75 -1.06 -2.04
N GLY A 257 -44.35 -0.27 -2.94
CA GLY A 257 -45.10 0.93 -2.58
C GLY A 257 -44.23 2.16 -2.30
N TYR A 258 -43.00 2.17 -2.86
CA TYR A 258 -42.08 3.29 -2.78
C TYR A 258 -41.51 3.65 -4.14
N GLU A 259 -41.18 4.91 -4.32
CA GLU A 259 -40.45 5.44 -5.48
C GLU A 259 -39.12 6.05 -5.05
N CYS A 260 -38.06 5.79 -5.84
CA CYS A 260 -36.76 6.40 -5.66
C CYS A 260 -36.75 7.77 -6.35
N LEU A 261 -36.35 8.79 -5.61
CA LEU A 261 -36.24 10.17 -6.09
C LEU A 261 -34.82 10.51 -6.56
N THR A 262 -33.85 9.65 -6.27
CA THR A 262 -32.44 9.87 -6.56
C THR A 262 -31.99 8.97 -7.70
N GLY A 263 -31.32 9.54 -8.69
CA GLY A 263 -30.68 8.78 -9.76
C GLY A 263 -29.40 8.09 -9.30
N GLU A 264 -28.78 7.41 -10.24
CA GLU A 264 -27.46 6.79 -10.07
C GLU A 264 -26.42 7.81 -9.60
N GLN A 265 -25.50 7.40 -8.73
CA GLN A 265 -24.44 8.23 -8.18
C GLN A 265 -23.08 7.56 -8.36
N THR A 266 -22.06 8.35 -8.66
CA THR A 266 -20.68 7.88 -8.85
C THR A 266 -19.76 8.56 -7.85
N GLN A 267 -18.84 7.79 -7.26
CA GLN A 267 -17.79 8.25 -6.35
C GLN A 267 -16.47 7.58 -6.67
N ILE A 268 -15.37 8.20 -6.24
CA ILE A 268 -14.04 7.58 -6.24
C ILE A 268 -13.72 7.20 -4.80
N ILE A 269 -13.32 5.94 -4.59
CA ILE A 269 -13.01 5.43 -3.26
C ILE A 269 -11.71 6.06 -2.74
N VAL A 270 -11.78 6.57 -1.53
CA VAL A 270 -10.64 7.09 -0.76
C VAL A 270 -10.24 6.02 0.25
N ALA A 271 -8.93 5.85 0.45
CA ALA A 271 -8.43 4.87 1.41
C ALA A 271 -8.91 5.17 2.83
N ASP A 272 -9.26 4.12 3.58
CA ASP A 272 -9.64 4.27 4.98
C ASP A 272 -8.53 4.94 5.80
N GLY A 273 -8.93 5.85 6.69
CA GLY A 273 -8.01 6.66 7.49
C GLY A 273 -7.56 7.97 6.84
N GLU A 274 -7.86 8.20 5.57
CA GLU A 274 -7.65 9.49 4.91
C GLU A 274 -8.80 10.46 5.16
N GLU A 275 -8.55 11.75 4.92
CA GLU A 275 -9.58 12.77 4.93
C GLU A 275 -10.66 12.42 3.89
N ASN A 276 -11.93 12.57 4.25
CA ASN A 276 -13.11 12.22 3.45
C ASN A 276 -13.39 10.71 3.27
N ALA A 277 -12.76 9.85 4.04
CA ALA A 277 -13.17 8.44 4.14
C ALA A 277 -14.12 8.22 5.35
N PRO A 278 -15.16 7.35 5.24
CA PRO A 278 -15.64 6.73 4.00
C PRO A 278 -16.28 7.74 3.06
N VAL A 279 -16.20 7.48 1.75
CA VAL A 279 -16.98 8.27 0.77
C VAL A 279 -18.45 7.88 0.88
N SER A 280 -19.37 8.81 0.65
CA SER A 280 -20.78 8.51 0.82
C SER A 280 -21.64 8.89 -0.39
N VAL A 281 -22.75 8.16 -0.56
CA VAL A 281 -23.84 8.46 -1.49
C VAL A 281 -25.16 8.47 -0.74
N THR A 282 -26.11 9.30 -1.16
CA THR A 282 -27.41 9.43 -0.50
C THR A 282 -28.53 9.15 -1.48
N PHE A 283 -29.43 8.24 -1.11
CA PHE A 283 -30.64 7.92 -1.87
C PHE A 283 -31.88 8.31 -1.08
N GLU A 284 -32.82 8.97 -1.73
CA GLU A 284 -34.07 9.40 -1.16
C GLU A 284 -35.23 8.63 -1.79
N ASN A 285 -36.12 8.08 -0.96
CA ASN A 285 -37.39 7.48 -1.40
C ASN A 285 -38.57 8.07 -0.64
N THR A 286 -39.70 8.02 -1.29
CA THR A 286 -40.98 8.38 -0.67
C THR A 286 -42.01 7.30 -0.97
N SER A 287 -43.07 7.24 -0.17
CA SER A 287 -44.21 6.39 -0.49
C SER A 287 -44.89 6.86 -1.77
N ASP A 288 -45.13 5.95 -2.70
CA ASP A 288 -45.90 6.20 -3.92
C ASP A 288 -47.43 6.15 -3.68
N ASN A 289 -47.85 5.86 -2.44
CA ASN A 289 -49.22 5.69 -2.00
C ASN A 289 -50.00 4.61 -2.78
N THR A 290 -49.31 3.74 -3.48
CA THR A 290 -49.97 2.62 -4.18
C THR A 290 -50.12 1.42 -3.24
N TRP A 291 -51.22 0.74 -3.40
CA TRP A 291 -51.44 -0.53 -2.78
C TRP A 291 -51.29 -1.64 -3.81
N ASN A 292 -50.17 -2.28 -3.81
CA ASN A 292 -49.94 -3.44 -4.65
C ASN A 292 -50.55 -4.67 -4.00
N GLY A 293 -51.83 -4.94 -4.35
CA GLY A 293 -52.53 -6.17 -3.90
C GLY A 293 -51.79 -7.41 -4.43
N GLY A 294 -51.01 -8.02 -3.61
CA GLY A 294 -50.80 -9.45 -3.59
C GLY A 294 -49.86 -10.08 -4.63
N SER A 295 -48.69 -9.52 -4.93
CA SER A 295 -47.58 -10.36 -5.41
C SER A 295 -46.37 -10.15 -4.51
N GLY A 296 -46.21 -11.02 -3.54
CA GLY A 296 -44.99 -11.10 -2.76
C GLY A 296 -43.88 -11.69 -3.63
N ILE A 297 -42.85 -10.94 -3.90
CA ILE A 297 -41.58 -11.49 -4.37
C ILE A 297 -40.73 -11.66 -3.12
N GLU A 298 -40.56 -12.90 -2.70
CA GLU A 298 -39.60 -13.22 -1.65
C GLU A 298 -38.24 -13.40 -2.32
N ASN A 299 -37.38 -12.40 -2.20
CA ASN A 299 -36.00 -12.50 -2.62
C ASN A 299 -35.15 -12.86 -1.41
N THR A 300 -34.63 -14.07 -1.38
CA THR A 300 -33.69 -14.49 -0.35
C THR A 300 -32.27 -14.23 -0.85
N PHE A 301 -31.63 -13.22 -0.32
CA PHE A 301 -30.21 -12.94 -0.57
C PHE A 301 -29.39 -13.70 0.48
N ILE A 302 -28.50 -14.58 0.04
CA ILE A 302 -27.55 -15.26 0.91
C ILE A 302 -26.20 -14.59 0.71
N ALA A 303 -25.74 -13.87 1.71
CA ALA A 303 -24.38 -13.33 1.75
C ALA A 303 -23.41 -14.46 2.10
N ASP A 304 -22.24 -14.49 1.47
CA ASP A 304 -21.12 -15.29 1.91
C ASP A 304 -20.50 -14.72 3.21
N GLU A 305 -19.49 -15.39 3.73
CA GLU A 305 -18.78 -14.98 4.95
C GLU A 305 -18.05 -13.62 4.83
N ASN A 306 -17.93 -13.06 3.61
CA ASN A 306 -17.34 -11.75 3.33
C ASN A 306 -18.40 -10.68 3.04
N GLY A 307 -19.69 -11.01 3.14
CA GLY A 307 -20.80 -10.11 2.86
C GLY A 307 -21.09 -9.92 1.37
N ALA A 308 -20.48 -10.71 0.48
CA ALA A 308 -20.80 -10.70 -0.94
C ALA A 308 -22.03 -11.55 -1.22
N PHE A 309 -22.95 -11.04 -2.04
CA PHE A 309 -24.08 -11.79 -2.57
C PHE A 309 -23.68 -12.43 -3.88
N GLY A 310 -23.81 -13.76 -3.98
CA GLY A 310 -23.61 -14.47 -5.25
C GLY A 310 -24.70 -14.13 -6.27
N ASP A 311 -24.43 -14.43 -7.56
CA ASP A 311 -25.42 -14.30 -8.64
C ASP A 311 -26.71 -15.03 -8.27
N VAL A 312 -27.78 -14.25 -8.05
CA VAL A 312 -29.11 -14.81 -7.79
C VAL A 312 -29.83 -14.94 -9.13
N ASP A 313 -30.01 -16.16 -9.60
CA ASP A 313 -30.90 -16.47 -10.72
C ASP A 313 -32.35 -16.15 -10.28
N VAL A 314 -32.84 -14.96 -10.62
CA VAL A 314 -34.21 -14.53 -10.36
C VAL A 314 -35.14 -15.18 -11.37
N THR A 315 -35.64 -16.37 -11.06
CA THR A 315 -36.72 -16.96 -11.84
C THR A 315 -38.06 -16.48 -11.30
N PRO A 316 -38.85 -15.68 -12.03
CA PRO A 316 -40.15 -15.25 -11.57
C PRO A 316 -41.09 -16.46 -11.47
N SER A 317 -41.53 -16.81 -10.28
CA SER A 317 -42.62 -17.78 -10.14
C SER A 317 -43.97 -17.11 -10.39
N GLN A 318 -44.56 -17.31 -11.56
CA GLN A 318 -45.95 -16.94 -11.78
C GLN A 318 -46.83 -17.97 -11.05
N LYS A 319 -47.52 -17.58 -10.02
CA LYS A 319 -48.69 -18.29 -9.53
C LYS A 319 -49.86 -17.97 -10.48
N GLN A 320 -50.25 -18.91 -11.29
CA GLN A 320 -51.56 -18.89 -11.94
C GLN A 320 -52.64 -19.12 -10.90
N ASN A 321 -53.67 -18.27 -10.93
CA ASN A 321 -54.97 -18.51 -10.25
C ASN A 321 -55.70 -19.68 -10.88
#